data_1e0808d0db42b9f8d425a0cb742533a2
#
_entry.id   1e0808d0db42b9f8d425a0cb742533a2
#
_cell.length_a   1.000
_cell.length_b   1.000
_cell.length_c   1.000
_cell.angle_alpha   90.00
_cell.angle_beta   90.00
_cell.angle_gamma   90.00
#
_symmetry.space_group_name_H-M   'P 1'
#
loop_
_entity.id
_entity.type
_entity.pdbx_description
1 polymer ?
#
loop_
_entity_poly.entity_id
_entity_poly.type
_entity_poly.pdbx_seq_one_letter_code
_entity_poly.pdbx_strand_id
1 'polypeptide(L)'
;DIDNLLKTAWVRQLKTDWKTANFHYFKDSMRLPNLELSYAEDVLGTWKGGYYRRLSISIILINNYKWECVQEVLYHEMAHQYVEEILEIRDSLPHGEAFKRVCQENSIDSTATGDIHSWVEKRNNTSSVSSENHKILDKVHKLLALAQSPNEYEAQNAMTKAHEFLLKHNLSLLDMQTEWNYIYKQIGEVGRR
;
A
#
# COMPACT_ATOMS: atom_id res chain seq x y z
N ASP A 1 8.53 2.29 17.99
CA ASP A 1 8.55 1.10 17.13
C ASP A 1 8.31 1.55 15.69
N ILE A 2 9.33 1.41 14.85
CA ILE A 2 9.33 1.90 13.46
C ILE A 2 8.24 1.23 12.62
N ASP A 3 7.95 -0.05 12.88
CA ASP A 3 6.88 -0.79 12.20
C ASP A 3 5.49 -0.15 12.43
N ASN A 4 5.22 0.28 13.66
CA ASN A 4 3.97 0.99 13.97
C ASN A 4 3.89 2.37 13.30
N LEU A 5 5.00 3.07 13.18
CA LEU A 5 5.04 4.35 12.48
C LEU A 5 4.76 4.18 10.98
N LEU A 6 5.34 3.15 10.35
CA LEU A 6 5.08 2.80 8.95
C LEU A 6 3.61 2.46 8.73
N LYS A 7 3.06 1.56 9.53
CA LYS A 7 1.64 1.17 9.43
C LYS A 7 0.72 2.36 9.60
N THR A 8 1.03 3.25 10.55
CA THR A 8 0.26 4.49 10.75
C THR A 8 0.30 5.39 9.51
N ALA A 9 1.44 5.48 8.85
CA ALA A 9 1.56 6.31 7.66
C ALA A 9 0.86 5.67 6.44
N TRP A 10 0.95 4.36 6.27
CA TRP A 10 0.21 3.68 5.21
C TRP A 10 -1.30 3.87 5.37
N VAL A 11 -1.83 3.74 6.58
CA VAL A 11 -3.25 4.03 6.85
C VAL A 11 -3.58 5.50 6.57
N ARG A 12 -2.69 6.43 6.91
CA ARG A 12 -2.87 7.85 6.59
C ARG A 12 -2.90 8.11 5.09
N GLN A 13 -1.98 7.47 4.34
CA GLN A 13 -1.94 7.58 2.89
C GLN A 13 -3.20 6.97 2.25
N LEU A 14 -3.60 5.78 2.67
CA LEU A 14 -4.86 5.15 2.22
C LEU A 14 -6.06 6.06 2.46
N LYS A 15 -6.10 6.72 3.62
CA LYS A 15 -7.16 7.69 3.94
C LYS A 15 -7.17 8.90 2.99
N THR A 16 -5.99 9.38 2.63
CA THR A 16 -5.84 10.50 1.67
C THR A 16 -6.29 10.05 0.28
N ASP A 17 -5.82 8.88 -0.17
CA ASP A 17 -6.18 8.32 -1.48
C ASP A 17 -7.68 8.02 -1.57
N TRP A 18 -8.25 7.45 -0.50
CA TRP A 18 -9.70 7.21 -0.42
C TRP A 18 -10.49 8.52 -0.57
N LYS A 19 -10.12 9.59 0.13
CA LYS A 19 -10.80 10.88 0.02
C LYS A 19 -10.70 11.46 -1.38
N THR A 20 -9.51 11.41 -1.97
CA THR A 20 -9.26 11.87 -3.33
C THR A 20 -10.11 11.09 -4.34
N ALA A 21 -10.12 9.76 -4.22
CA ALA A 21 -10.93 8.90 -5.08
C ALA A 21 -12.44 9.12 -4.88
N ASN A 22 -12.89 9.28 -3.64
CA ASN A 22 -14.31 9.57 -3.35
C ASN A 22 -14.74 10.86 -4.04
N PHE A 23 -13.93 11.90 -4.00
CA PHE A 23 -14.22 13.15 -4.68
C PHE A 23 -14.24 12.99 -6.21
N HIS A 24 -13.20 12.35 -6.79
CA HIS A 24 -13.04 12.28 -8.24
C HIS A 24 -13.97 11.27 -8.91
N TYR A 25 -14.16 10.10 -8.32
CA TYR A 25 -14.91 9.00 -8.94
C TYR A 25 -16.34 8.88 -8.41
N PHE A 26 -16.55 9.18 -7.12
CA PHE A 26 -17.84 8.92 -6.47
C PHE A 26 -18.56 10.20 -6.01
N LYS A 27 -18.16 11.37 -6.53
CA LYS A 27 -18.82 12.69 -6.29
C LYS A 27 -18.96 13.03 -4.80
N ASP A 28 -17.99 12.61 -3.99
CA ASP A 28 -17.95 12.78 -2.54
C ASP A 28 -19.19 12.24 -1.81
N SER A 29 -19.81 11.20 -2.37
CA SER A 29 -21.07 10.64 -1.86
C SER A 29 -20.90 9.65 -0.71
N MET A 30 -19.73 9.06 -0.54
CA MET A 30 -19.49 8.03 0.48
C MET A 30 -18.93 8.62 1.77
N ARG A 31 -19.22 7.96 2.88
CA ARG A 31 -18.58 8.24 4.17
C ARG A 31 -17.30 7.46 4.31
N LEU A 32 -16.26 8.08 4.88
CA LEU A 32 -15.00 7.40 5.17
C LEU A 32 -15.25 6.17 6.04
N PRO A 33 -14.80 4.98 5.60
CA PRO A 33 -14.91 3.75 6.37
C PRO A 33 -13.79 3.64 7.42
N ASN A 34 -13.83 2.57 8.20
CA ASN A 34 -12.71 2.14 9.02
C ASN A 34 -11.64 1.54 8.11
N LEU A 35 -10.55 2.26 7.88
CA LEU A 35 -9.43 1.79 7.06
C LEU A 35 -8.45 1.03 7.94
N GLU A 36 -8.17 -0.21 7.55
CA GLU A 36 -7.31 -1.12 8.30
C GLU A 36 -6.30 -1.82 7.38
N LEU A 37 -5.21 -2.30 7.98
CA LEU A 37 -4.26 -3.18 7.33
C LEU A 37 -4.56 -4.62 7.71
N SER A 38 -4.58 -5.52 6.71
CA SER A 38 -4.82 -6.94 6.88
C SER A 38 -3.53 -7.74 6.71
N TYR A 39 -3.37 -8.79 7.51
CA TYR A 39 -2.29 -9.78 7.40
C TYR A 39 -2.71 -11.01 6.59
N ALA A 40 -3.90 -11.01 5.99
CA ALA A 40 -4.36 -12.11 5.14
C ALA A 40 -3.44 -12.24 3.92
N GLU A 41 -3.04 -13.48 3.63
CA GLU A 41 -2.09 -13.78 2.55
C GLU A 41 -2.79 -14.00 1.20
N ASP A 42 -4.04 -14.38 1.22
CA ASP A 42 -4.85 -14.78 0.08
C ASP A 42 -5.79 -13.70 -0.44
N VAL A 43 -5.88 -12.55 0.25
CA VAL A 43 -6.81 -11.46 -0.10
C VAL A 43 -6.09 -10.12 -0.12
N LEU A 44 -6.14 -9.42 -1.25
CA LEU A 44 -5.49 -8.11 -1.44
C LEU A 44 -6.21 -6.96 -0.75
N GLY A 45 -7.54 -6.99 -0.78
CA GLY A 45 -8.42 -6.02 -0.16
C GLY A 45 -9.75 -6.65 0.24
N THR A 46 -10.49 -6.00 1.12
CA THR A 46 -11.82 -6.46 1.52
C THR A 46 -12.67 -5.29 1.99
N TRP A 47 -13.85 -5.14 1.41
CA TRP A 47 -14.92 -4.34 1.98
C TRP A 47 -15.85 -5.20 2.85
N LYS A 48 -16.12 -4.76 4.06
CA LYS A 48 -17.12 -5.33 4.97
C LYS A 48 -18.07 -4.22 5.40
N GLY A 49 -19.25 -4.20 4.80
CA GLY A 49 -20.27 -3.22 5.07
C GLY A 49 -21.05 -3.44 6.37
N GLY A 50 -22.27 -2.97 6.42
CA GLY A 50 -23.14 -3.06 7.59
C GLY A 50 -22.62 -2.25 8.77
N TYR A 51 -22.69 -2.81 9.97
CA TYR A 51 -22.30 -2.11 11.21
C TYR A 51 -20.80 -1.74 11.25
N TYR A 52 -19.94 -2.58 10.70
CA TYR A 52 -18.48 -2.41 10.83
C TYR A 52 -17.91 -1.37 9.89
N ARG A 53 -18.46 -1.22 8.67
CA ARG A 53 -17.99 -0.32 7.63
C ARG A 53 -16.47 -0.30 7.53
N ARG A 54 -15.90 -1.49 7.28
CA ARG A 54 -14.45 -1.72 7.31
C ARG A 54 -13.93 -1.97 5.89
N LEU A 55 -12.89 -1.25 5.51
CA LEU A 55 -12.11 -1.48 4.30
C LEU A 55 -10.68 -1.85 4.71
N SER A 56 -10.26 -3.06 4.36
CA SER A 56 -8.95 -3.59 4.72
C SER A 56 -8.09 -3.75 3.47
N ILE A 57 -6.81 -3.41 3.58
CA ILE A 57 -5.80 -3.61 2.52
C ILE A 57 -4.70 -4.52 3.07
N SER A 58 -4.24 -5.48 2.25
CA SER A 58 -3.19 -6.42 2.64
C SER A 58 -1.84 -5.73 2.82
N ILE A 59 -1.17 -6.00 3.94
CA ILE A 59 0.22 -5.58 4.16
C ILE A 59 1.15 -6.23 3.14
N ILE A 60 0.86 -7.44 2.69
CA ILE A 60 1.65 -8.13 1.66
C ILE A 60 1.59 -7.37 0.34
N LEU A 61 0.42 -6.85 -0.04
CA LEU A 61 0.29 -5.99 -1.21
C LEU A 61 1.15 -4.73 -1.06
N ILE A 62 1.07 -4.05 0.09
CA ILE A 62 1.82 -2.82 0.34
C ILE A 62 3.33 -3.07 0.32
N ASN A 63 3.80 -4.17 0.89
CA ASN A 63 5.23 -4.49 0.96
C ASN A 63 5.84 -4.94 -0.36
N ASN A 64 5.07 -5.58 -1.23
CA ASN A 64 5.62 -6.25 -2.41
C ASN A 64 5.31 -5.55 -3.73
N TYR A 65 4.42 -4.53 -3.73
CA TYR A 65 3.97 -3.90 -4.97
C TYR A 65 4.01 -2.38 -4.91
N LYS A 66 4.06 -1.74 -6.08
CA LYS A 66 4.01 -0.28 -6.19
C LYS A 66 2.71 0.27 -5.61
N TRP A 67 2.76 1.52 -5.13
CA TRP A 67 1.60 2.15 -4.50
C TRP A 67 0.41 2.29 -5.45
N GLU A 68 0.64 2.42 -6.74
CA GLU A 68 -0.40 2.42 -7.77
C GLU A 68 -1.23 1.13 -7.74
N CYS A 69 -0.59 -0.02 -7.48
CA CYS A 69 -1.29 -1.29 -7.31
C CYS A 69 -2.16 -1.31 -6.04
N VAL A 70 -1.67 -0.69 -4.97
CA VAL A 70 -2.43 -0.53 -3.71
C VAL A 70 -3.66 0.34 -3.94
N GLN A 71 -3.51 1.44 -4.69
CA GLN A 71 -4.62 2.32 -5.05
C GLN A 71 -5.68 1.62 -5.89
N GLU A 72 -5.28 0.78 -6.84
CA GLU A 72 -6.25 0.02 -7.64
C GLU A 72 -7.10 -0.94 -6.83
N VAL A 73 -6.47 -1.66 -5.88
CA VAL A 73 -7.22 -2.50 -4.94
C VAL A 73 -8.11 -1.65 -4.04
N LEU A 74 -7.62 -0.51 -3.55
CA LEU A 74 -8.41 0.42 -2.77
C LEU A 74 -9.66 0.87 -3.54
N TYR A 75 -9.51 1.24 -4.82
CA TYR A 75 -10.64 1.70 -5.66
C TYR A 75 -11.64 0.57 -5.95
N HIS A 76 -11.14 -0.66 -6.11
CA HIS A 76 -11.98 -1.84 -6.23
C HIS A 76 -12.87 -2.04 -4.98
N GLU A 77 -12.27 -1.96 -3.79
CA GLU A 77 -13.02 -2.08 -2.52
C GLU A 77 -13.97 -0.90 -2.30
N MET A 78 -13.60 0.30 -2.79
CA MET A 78 -14.49 1.45 -2.79
C MET A 78 -15.69 1.27 -3.71
N ALA A 79 -15.54 0.57 -4.85
CA ALA A 79 -16.68 0.24 -5.71
C ALA A 79 -17.65 -0.69 -4.99
N HIS A 80 -17.19 -1.67 -4.21
CA HIS A 80 -18.04 -2.48 -3.34
C HIS A 80 -18.78 -1.62 -2.30
N GLN A 81 -18.05 -0.71 -1.64
CA GLN A 81 -18.65 0.23 -0.69
C GLN A 81 -19.77 1.06 -1.36
N TYR A 82 -19.52 1.59 -2.56
CA TYR A 82 -20.46 2.42 -3.29
C TYR A 82 -21.73 1.64 -3.67
N VAL A 83 -21.57 0.42 -4.17
CA VAL A 83 -22.70 -0.45 -4.53
C VAL A 83 -23.58 -0.74 -3.31
N GLU A 84 -22.96 -1.04 -2.16
CA GLU A 84 -23.70 -1.37 -0.95
C GLU A 84 -24.33 -0.14 -0.28
N GLU A 85 -23.54 0.96 -0.09
CA GLU A 85 -23.95 2.11 0.72
C GLU A 85 -24.74 3.16 -0.05
N ILE A 86 -24.45 3.34 -1.35
CA ILE A 86 -25.06 4.43 -2.14
C ILE A 86 -26.14 3.89 -3.08
N LEU A 87 -25.86 2.76 -3.75
CA LEU A 87 -26.87 2.14 -4.61
C LEU A 87 -27.82 1.23 -3.83
N GLU A 88 -27.51 0.91 -2.58
CA GLU A 88 -28.28 0.02 -1.70
C GLU A 88 -28.53 -1.36 -2.31
N ILE A 89 -27.63 -1.80 -3.22
CA ILE A 89 -27.75 -3.08 -3.91
C ILE A 89 -26.94 -4.13 -3.13
N ARG A 90 -27.63 -5.15 -2.67
CA ARG A 90 -27.06 -6.35 -2.05
C ARG A 90 -27.20 -7.52 -3.02
N ASP A 91 -26.30 -7.58 -3.97
CA ASP A 91 -26.25 -8.67 -4.93
C ASP A 91 -25.81 -9.98 -4.24
N SER A 92 -26.36 -11.09 -4.72
CA SER A 92 -25.92 -12.43 -4.27
C SER A 92 -24.50 -12.77 -4.74
N LEU A 93 -24.01 -12.05 -5.75
CA LEU A 93 -22.65 -12.19 -6.31
C LEU A 93 -21.86 -10.91 -6.03
N PRO A 94 -20.69 -11.01 -5.38
CA PRO A 94 -19.88 -9.85 -5.06
C PRO A 94 -19.50 -8.97 -6.26
N HIS A 95 -19.34 -9.57 -7.45
CA HIS A 95 -19.00 -8.87 -8.70
C HIS A 95 -20.16 -8.96 -9.70
N GLY A 96 -21.38 -8.70 -9.23
CA GLY A 96 -22.60 -8.65 -10.04
C GLY A 96 -22.62 -7.48 -11.04
N GLU A 97 -23.71 -7.34 -11.78
CA GLU A 97 -23.83 -6.33 -12.84
C GLU A 97 -23.72 -4.89 -12.31
N ALA A 98 -24.23 -4.61 -11.12
CA ALA A 98 -24.11 -3.29 -10.51
C ALA A 98 -22.66 -2.91 -10.23
N PHE A 99 -21.88 -3.83 -9.67
CA PHE A 99 -20.45 -3.65 -9.40
C PHE A 99 -19.66 -3.42 -10.70
N LYS A 100 -19.87 -4.27 -11.72
CA LYS A 100 -19.18 -4.14 -13.02
C LYS A 100 -19.48 -2.80 -13.68
N ARG A 101 -20.72 -2.35 -13.64
CA ARG A 101 -21.13 -1.04 -14.17
C ARG A 101 -20.42 0.11 -13.45
N VAL A 102 -20.39 0.08 -12.12
CA VAL A 102 -19.68 1.10 -11.31
C VAL A 102 -18.18 1.12 -11.66
N CYS A 103 -17.55 -0.04 -11.78
CA CYS A 103 -16.16 -0.14 -12.18
C CYS A 103 -15.94 0.43 -13.60
N GLN A 104 -16.78 0.07 -14.54
CA GLN A 104 -16.68 0.56 -15.92
C GLN A 104 -16.86 2.07 -16.02
N GLU A 105 -17.87 2.64 -15.35
CA GLU A 105 -18.15 4.08 -15.35
C GLU A 105 -16.99 4.90 -14.75
N ASN A 106 -16.23 4.32 -13.82
CA ASN A 106 -15.14 4.99 -13.12
C ASN A 106 -13.74 4.52 -13.56
N SER A 107 -13.64 3.70 -14.62
CA SER A 107 -12.37 3.13 -15.12
C SER A 107 -11.61 2.36 -14.05
N ILE A 108 -12.32 1.68 -13.15
CA ILE A 108 -11.77 0.82 -12.10
C ILE A 108 -11.67 -0.61 -12.64
N ASP A 109 -10.57 -1.30 -12.34
CA ASP A 109 -10.42 -2.70 -12.71
C ASP A 109 -11.35 -3.59 -11.88
N SER A 110 -12.35 -4.19 -12.54
CA SER A 110 -13.31 -5.09 -11.90
C SER A 110 -12.72 -6.49 -11.63
N THR A 111 -11.54 -6.81 -12.18
CA THR A 111 -10.91 -8.14 -12.10
C THR A 111 -9.87 -8.25 -10.99
N ALA A 112 -9.67 -7.20 -10.18
CA ALA A 112 -8.71 -7.16 -9.07
C ALA A 112 -9.07 -8.17 -7.94
N THR A 113 -9.56 -9.35 -8.29
CA THR A 113 -10.01 -10.38 -7.37
C THR A 113 -9.08 -11.58 -7.30
N GLY A 114 -8.56 -11.84 -6.12
CA GLY A 114 -8.29 -13.18 -5.60
C GLY A 114 -7.06 -13.91 -6.10
N ASP A 115 -6.58 -13.72 -7.29
CA ASP A 115 -5.32 -14.31 -7.74
C ASP A 115 -4.24 -13.23 -7.89
N ILE A 116 -3.54 -13.00 -6.80
CA ILE A 116 -2.41 -12.08 -6.69
C ILE A 116 -1.41 -12.33 -7.83
N HIS A 117 -1.13 -13.58 -8.15
CA HIS A 117 -0.11 -13.93 -9.15
C HIS A 117 -0.52 -13.56 -10.56
N SER A 118 -1.75 -13.86 -10.97
CA SER A 118 -2.22 -13.56 -12.33
C SER A 118 -2.39 -12.06 -12.58
N TRP A 119 -2.81 -11.31 -11.55
CA TRP A 119 -2.99 -9.86 -11.63
C TRP A 119 -1.65 -9.13 -11.68
N VAL A 120 -0.67 -9.64 -10.94
CA VAL A 120 0.69 -9.09 -10.87
C VAL A 120 1.53 -9.45 -12.09
N GLU A 121 1.45 -10.68 -12.60
CA GLU A 121 2.17 -11.07 -13.82
C GLU A 121 1.79 -10.22 -15.04
N LYS A 122 0.54 -9.79 -15.14
CA LYS A 122 0.09 -8.89 -16.20
C LYS A 122 0.74 -7.51 -16.14
N ARG A 123 1.27 -7.07 -14.98
CA ARG A 123 1.83 -5.73 -14.74
C ARG A 123 3.33 -5.68 -14.51
N ASN A 124 3.95 -6.77 -14.08
CA ASN A 124 5.41 -6.84 -13.88
C ASN A 124 6.23 -6.81 -15.19
N ASN A 125 5.59 -6.77 -16.36
CA ASN A 125 6.28 -6.62 -17.63
C ASN A 125 6.84 -5.21 -17.90
N THR A 126 6.79 -4.32 -16.93
CA THR A 126 7.40 -2.98 -17.02
C THR A 126 8.19 -2.69 -15.75
N SER A 127 9.45 -3.04 -15.76
CA SER A 127 10.57 -2.25 -15.22
C SER A 127 11.64 -3.08 -14.51
N SER A 128 12.85 -2.85 -14.92
CA SER A 128 14.14 -3.06 -14.27
C SER A 128 14.21 -2.30 -12.92
N VAL A 129 13.64 -2.86 -11.85
CA VAL A 129 13.46 -2.20 -10.55
C VAL A 129 14.70 -2.29 -9.65
N SER A 130 15.68 -3.16 -9.93
CA SER A 130 16.74 -3.47 -8.96
C SER A 130 17.77 -2.36 -8.71
N SER A 131 18.12 -1.56 -9.72
CA SER A 131 19.21 -0.56 -9.58
C SER A 131 18.73 0.77 -8.93
N GLU A 132 17.48 1.11 -9.11
CA GLU A 132 16.91 2.35 -8.58
C GLU A 132 16.51 2.20 -7.09
N ASN A 133 16.04 1.02 -6.72
CA ASN A 133 15.70 0.70 -5.32
C ASN A 133 16.92 0.77 -4.40
N HIS A 134 18.10 0.32 -4.82
CA HIS A 134 19.32 0.46 -4.02
C HIS A 134 19.65 1.92 -3.68
N LYS A 135 19.54 2.83 -4.64
CA LYS A 135 19.79 4.26 -4.39
C LYS A 135 18.78 4.88 -3.44
N ILE A 136 17.55 4.40 -3.48
CA ILE A 136 16.47 4.86 -2.61
C ILE A 136 16.67 4.33 -1.20
N LEU A 137 16.98 3.04 -1.06
CA LEU A 137 17.30 2.41 0.21
C LEU A 137 18.50 3.09 0.89
N ASP A 138 19.57 3.41 0.16
CA ASP A 138 20.70 4.17 0.66
C ASP A 138 20.30 5.55 1.20
N LYS A 139 19.40 6.25 0.52
CA LYS A 139 18.88 7.54 1.01
C LYS A 139 18.05 7.38 2.27
N VAL A 140 17.17 6.39 2.31
CA VAL A 140 16.37 6.09 3.50
C VAL A 140 17.28 5.74 4.68
N HIS A 141 18.33 4.94 4.47
CA HIS A 141 19.30 4.63 5.52
C HIS A 141 20.01 5.86 6.07
N LYS A 142 20.47 6.75 5.19
CA LYS A 142 21.10 8.00 5.61
C LYS A 142 20.13 8.87 6.43
N LEU A 143 18.88 8.94 6.03
CA LEU A 143 17.84 9.67 6.76
C LEU A 143 17.52 9.03 8.11
N LEU A 144 17.45 7.69 8.19
CA LEU A 144 17.25 6.97 9.45
C LEU A 144 18.44 7.12 10.39
N ALA A 145 19.67 7.20 9.87
CA ALA A 145 20.84 7.52 10.68
C ALA A 145 20.76 8.95 11.24
N LEU A 146 20.33 9.92 10.45
CA LEU A 146 20.07 11.29 10.91
C LEU A 146 18.91 11.37 11.91
N ALA A 147 17.94 10.47 11.83
CA ALA A 147 16.83 10.38 12.78
C ALA A 147 17.28 9.96 14.19
N GLN A 148 18.53 9.51 14.35
CA GLN A 148 19.17 9.26 15.65
C GLN A 148 19.97 10.47 16.16
N SER A 149 19.91 11.61 15.48
CA SER A 149 20.56 12.84 15.92
C SER A 149 20.07 13.28 17.31
N PRO A 150 20.96 13.78 18.19
CA PRO A 150 20.56 14.39 19.46
C PRO A 150 19.73 15.67 19.27
N ASN A 151 19.74 16.25 18.08
CA ASN A 151 18.89 17.38 17.74
C ASN A 151 17.48 16.84 17.35
N GLU A 152 16.50 17.09 18.21
CA GLU A 152 15.15 16.57 18.07
C GLU A 152 14.46 17.02 16.77
N TYR A 153 14.65 18.28 16.34
CA TYR A 153 14.10 18.80 15.09
C TYR A 153 14.72 18.12 13.85
N GLU A 154 16.02 17.90 13.87
CA GLU A 154 16.74 17.22 12.79
C GLU A 154 16.29 15.75 12.70
N ALA A 155 16.23 15.07 13.84
CA ALA A 155 15.78 13.69 13.93
C ALA A 155 14.35 13.52 13.42
N GLN A 156 13.44 14.41 13.82
CA GLN A 156 12.05 14.37 13.38
C GLN A 156 11.89 14.63 11.88
N ASN A 157 12.60 15.64 11.34
CA ASN A 157 12.58 15.92 9.90
C ASN A 157 13.18 14.78 9.09
N ALA A 158 14.27 14.17 9.55
CA ALA A 158 14.90 13.05 8.88
C ALA A 158 13.97 11.82 8.86
N MET A 159 13.28 11.54 9.97
CA MET A 159 12.32 10.46 10.07
C MET A 159 11.14 10.68 9.13
N THR A 160 10.57 11.89 9.09
CA THR A 160 9.47 12.23 8.19
C THR A 160 9.86 12.01 6.72
N LYS A 161 11.04 12.47 6.32
CA LYS A 161 11.55 12.28 4.95
C LYS A 161 11.82 10.83 4.62
N ALA A 162 12.43 10.05 5.53
CA ALA A 162 12.64 8.63 5.34
C ALA A 162 11.31 7.92 5.08
N HIS A 163 10.31 8.29 5.83
CA HIS A 163 8.96 7.76 5.75
C HIS A 163 8.27 8.09 4.42
N GLU A 164 8.36 9.34 3.98
CA GLU A 164 7.87 9.77 2.67
C GLU A 164 8.52 8.99 1.53
N PHE A 165 9.83 8.73 1.61
CA PHE A 165 10.54 7.91 0.62
C PHE A 165 10.06 6.45 0.62
N LEU A 166 9.88 5.84 1.78
CA LEU A 166 9.36 4.48 1.90
C LEU A 166 7.95 4.37 1.32
N LEU A 167 7.07 5.31 1.64
CA LEU A 167 5.71 5.35 1.10
C LEU A 167 5.71 5.55 -0.42
N LYS A 168 6.47 6.53 -0.90
CA LYS A 168 6.52 6.87 -2.33
C LYS A 168 6.98 5.69 -3.19
N HIS A 169 7.90 4.89 -2.68
CA HIS A 169 8.49 3.76 -3.40
C HIS A 169 7.97 2.40 -2.93
N ASN A 170 7.00 2.41 -2.00
CA ASN A 170 6.41 1.19 -1.44
C ASN A 170 7.46 0.20 -0.92
N LEU A 171 8.46 0.72 -0.23
CA LEU A 171 9.55 -0.06 0.33
C LEU A 171 9.25 -0.43 1.78
N SER A 172 9.51 -1.67 2.16
CA SER A 172 9.38 -2.14 3.54
C SER A 172 10.71 -2.05 4.28
N LEU A 173 10.64 -1.92 5.61
CA LEU A 173 11.85 -2.02 6.45
C LEU A 173 12.47 -3.41 6.44
N LEU A 174 11.71 -4.44 6.13
CA LEU A 174 12.20 -5.81 5.97
C LEU A 174 13.14 -5.92 4.77
N ASP A 175 12.83 -5.26 3.66
CA ASP A 175 13.71 -5.22 2.48
C ASP A 175 15.04 -4.55 2.81
N MET A 176 14.99 -3.50 3.63
CA MET A 176 16.19 -2.81 4.11
C MET A 176 17.05 -3.70 4.99
N GLN A 177 16.48 -4.48 5.91
CA GLN A 177 17.24 -5.36 6.81
C GLN A 177 17.88 -6.54 6.08
N THR A 178 17.21 -7.09 5.08
CA THR A 178 17.70 -8.24 4.32
C THR A 178 18.90 -7.87 3.46
N GLU A 179 18.88 -6.70 2.81
CA GLU A 179 20.02 -6.22 2.02
C GLU A 179 21.21 -5.81 2.88
N TRP A 180 20.98 -5.22 4.04
CA TRP A 180 22.07 -4.89 4.98
C TRP A 180 22.78 -6.13 5.51
N ASN A 181 22.04 -7.18 5.85
CA ASN A 181 22.65 -8.45 6.25
C ASN A 181 23.50 -9.08 5.13
N TYR A 182 23.12 -8.85 3.86
CA TYR A 182 23.89 -9.34 2.71
C TYR A 182 25.20 -8.55 2.52
N ILE A 183 25.15 -7.22 2.63
CA ILE A 183 26.33 -6.34 2.53
C ILE A 183 27.31 -6.58 3.70
N TYR A 184 26.80 -6.73 4.91
CA TYR A 184 27.64 -7.02 6.09
C TYR A 184 28.34 -8.39 6.00
N LYS A 185 27.69 -9.40 5.42
CA LYS A 185 28.30 -10.72 5.17
C LYS A 185 29.43 -10.67 4.13
N GLN A 186 29.29 -9.87 3.09
CA GLN A 186 30.33 -9.70 2.08
C GLN A 186 31.55 -8.94 2.58
N ILE A 187 31.40 -7.97 3.48
CA ILE A 187 32.50 -7.18 4.04
C ILE A 187 33.24 -7.95 5.15
N GLY A 188 32.57 -8.92 5.79
CA GLY A 188 33.17 -9.72 6.89
C GLY A 188 34.05 -10.90 6.44
N GLU A 189 34.11 -11.25 5.16
CA GLU A 189 34.85 -12.40 4.64
C GLU A 189 36.20 -12.06 3.97
N VAL A 190 36.67 -10.83 4.03
CA VAL A 190 38.01 -10.46 3.55
C VAL A 190 38.99 -10.40 4.72
N GLY A 191 39.65 -11.52 5.02
CA GLY A 191 40.88 -11.51 5.76
C GLY A 191 41.02 -12.50 6.90
N ARG A 192 41.15 -13.78 6.61
CA ARG A 192 42.01 -14.69 7.38
C ARG A 192 43.10 -15.19 6.46
N ARG A 193 44.27 -14.57 6.53
CA ARG A 193 45.57 -15.22 6.33
C ARG A 193 46.23 -15.40 7.67
#